data_17783937ed607d7c9b86d5f124aea70b
#
_entry.id   17783937ed607d7c9b86d5f124aea70b
#
_cell.length_a   1.000
_cell.length_b   1.000
_cell.length_c   1.000
_cell.angle_alpha   90.00
_cell.angle_beta   90.00
_cell.angle_gamma   90.00
#
_symmetry.space_group_name_H-M   'P 1'
#
loop_
_entity.id
_entity.type
_entity.pdbx_description
1 polymer ?
#
loop_
_entity_poly.entity_id
_entity_poly.type
_entity_poly.pdbx_seq_one_letter_code
_entity_poly.pdbx_strand_id
1 'polypeptide(L)'
;MSEFDGKSVLITGGGSGIGLATARRLLDAGARVAIAGRDTDRLEAAAKELDAGERVIAVRADVASTADVDVLIGEIQSKFGSLDGVFANAGVGLNARTADITEADFDQVVGTNFKGAFFTVQKALPILNDGGSIVFNASWLVHRGMGMGSLYAASKAAVLNLARTLAPDLADRGIRVNTVTPGHIKTEMFDAVTGNDQVREFFRGQVAIGRLGDPTDIADAVLYLLSSRSSYITGQELVVDGGLVGSVPN
;
A
#
# COMPACT_ATOMS: atom_id res chain seq x y z
N MET A 1 15.96 -5.63 21.63
CA MET A 1 15.79 -4.69 20.51
C MET A 1 14.55 -5.15 19.74
N SER A 2 13.70 -4.21 19.37
CA SER A 2 12.54 -4.49 18.52
C SER A 2 12.99 -4.82 17.08
N GLU A 3 12.19 -5.54 16.32
CA GLU A 3 12.55 -6.02 14.97
C GLU A 3 12.86 -4.88 13.99
N PHE A 4 12.27 -3.70 14.20
CA PHE A 4 12.45 -2.53 13.34
C PHE A 4 13.25 -1.39 14.01
N ASP A 5 13.92 -1.66 15.14
CA ASP A 5 14.75 -0.64 15.78
C ASP A 5 15.78 -0.05 14.79
N GLY A 6 15.77 1.28 14.63
CA GLY A 6 16.64 2.01 13.72
C GLY A 6 16.29 1.91 12.23
N LYS A 7 15.28 1.15 11.85
CA LYS A 7 14.80 1.02 10.47
C LYS A 7 13.92 2.20 10.08
N SER A 8 13.99 2.58 8.80
CA SER A 8 13.20 3.67 8.22
C SER A 8 12.33 3.15 7.09
N VAL A 9 11.04 3.47 7.10
CA VAL A 9 10.08 2.98 6.10
C VAL A 9 9.26 4.15 5.54
N LEU A 10 9.14 4.19 4.20
CA LEU A 10 8.22 5.06 3.50
C LEU A 10 6.87 4.38 3.28
N ILE A 11 5.77 5.07 3.57
CA ILE A 11 4.41 4.63 3.29
C ILE A 11 3.69 5.71 2.49
N THR A 12 3.34 5.43 1.23
CA THR A 12 2.46 6.30 0.46
C THR A 12 0.99 5.97 0.78
N GLY A 13 0.11 7.00 0.81
CA GLY A 13 -1.25 6.82 1.32
C GLY A 13 -1.28 6.51 2.82
N GLY A 14 -0.32 7.08 3.59
CA GLY A 14 -0.15 6.80 5.02
C GLY A 14 -1.09 7.56 5.95
N GLY A 15 -1.92 8.47 5.42
CA GLY A 15 -2.82 9.31 6.23
C GLY A 15 -4.12 8.64 6.67
N SER A 16 -4.45 7.42 6.19
CA SER A 16 -5.68 6.71 6.57
C SER A 16 -5.60 5.20 6.30
N GLY A 17 -6.60 4.47 6.77
CA GLY A 17 -6.86 3.08 6.43
C GLY A 17 -5.64 2.17 6.61
N ILE A 18 -5.33 1.37 5.58
CA ILE A 18 -4.23 0.39 5.62
C ILE A 18 -2.88 1.06 5.85
N GLY A 19 -2.64 2.21 5.19
CA GLY A 19 -1.37 2.94 5.33
C GLY A 19 -1.14 3.45 6.75
N LEU A 20 -2.15 4.05 7.38
CA LEU A 20 -2.07 4.54 8.77
C LEU A 20 -1.90 3.38 9.76
N ALA A 21 -2.66 2.29 9.58
CA ALA A 21 -2.51 1.10 10.43
C ALA A 21 -1.10 0.49 10.32
N THR A 22 -0.53 0.46 9.10
CA THR A 22 0.85 0.00 8.87
C THR A 22 1.87 0.93 9.54
N ALA A 23 1.68 2.26 9.44
CA ALA A 23 2.54 3.23 10.10
C ALA A 23 2.58 3.01 11.62
N ARG A 24 1.41 2.82 12.24
CA ARG A 24 1.30 2.54 13.68
C ARG A 24 2.06 1.28 14.06
N ARG A 25 1.81 0.16 13.37
CA ARG A 25 2.49 -1.12 13.63
C ARG A 25 4.02 -1.02 13.52
N LEU A 26 4.52 -0.30 12.51
CA LEU A 26 5.96 -0.09 12.33
C LEU A 26 6.55 0.76 13.45
N LEU A 27 5.87 1.83 13.86
CA LEU A 27 6.30 2.68 14.98
C LEU A 27 6.30 1.92 16.31
N ASP A 28 5.28 1.08 16.56
CA ASP A 28 5.20 0.20 17.74
C ASP A 28 6.35 -0.83 17.73
N ALA A 29 6.79 -1.26 16.54
CA ALA A 29 7.92 -2.14 16.33
C ALA A 29 9.29 -1.43 16.29
N GLY A 30 9.37 -0.13 16.61
CA GLY A 30 10.61 0.62 16.76
C GLY A 30 11.08 1.39 15.52
N ALA A 31 10.35 1.32 14.39
CA ALA A 31 10.72 2.00 13.16
C ALA A 31 10.64 3.53 13.26
N ARG A 32 11.30 4.19 12.29
CA ARG A 32 10.99 5.55 11.84
C ARG A 32 10.12 5.45 10.58
N VAL A 33 9.11 6.28 10.46
CA VAL A 33 8.13 6.17 9.37
C VAL A 33 7.92 7.53 8.69
N ALA A 34 8.05 7.55 7.37
CA ALA A 34 7.61 8.65 6.53
C ALA A 34 6.24 8.31 5.96
N ILE A 35 5.21 9.09 6.30
CA ILE A 35 3.88 8.98 5.70
C ILE A 35 3.72 10.06 4.63
N ALA A 36 3.20 9.66 3.46
CA ALA A 36 2.95 10.57 2.35
C ALA A 36 1.50 10.50 1.85
N GLY A 37 0.98 11.62 1.38
CA GLY A 37 -0.36 11.73 0.81
C GLY A 37 -0.63 13.13 0.26
N ARG A 38 -1.78 13.35 -0.36
CA ARG A 38 -2.13 14.63 -1.02
C ARG A 38 -2.76 15.66 -0.07
N ASP A 39 -3.44 15.17 0.94
CA ASP A 39 -4.22 15.96 1.90
C ASP A 39 -3.35 16.26 3.14
N THR A 40 -2.97 17.53 3.28
CA THR A 40 -2.11 18.00 4.36
C THR A 40 -2.78 17.86 5.72
N ASP A 41 -4.05 18.25 5.84
CA ASP A 41 -4.76 18.23 7.12
C ASP A 41 -4.91 16.78 7.64
N ARG A 42 -5.19 15.86 6.72
CA ARG A 42 -5.27 14.43 7.04
C ARG A 42 -3.91 13.84 7.46
N LEU A 43 -2.83 14.25 6.80
CA LEU A 43 -1.47 13.80 7.17
C LEU A 43 -1.04 14.34 8.53
N GLU A 44 -1.34 15.60 8.82
CA GLU A 44 -1.05 16.21 10.13
C GLU A 44 -1.86 15.54 11.23
N ALA A 45 -3.15 15.29 11.01
CA ALA A 45 -3.99 14.54 11.93
C ALA A 45 -3.45 13.12 12.18
N ALA A 46 -3.02 12.41 11.12
CA ALA A 46 -2.42 11.10 11.22
C ALA A 46 -1.11 11.12 12.01
N ALA A 47 -0.20 12.07 11.73
CA ALA A 47 1.06 12.20 12.46
C ALA A 47 0.84 12.49 13.95
N LYS A 48 -0.16 13.35 14.27
CA LYS A 48 -0.56 13.63 15.63
C LYS A 48 -1.15 12.41 16.34
N GLU A 49 -1.99 11.64 15.63
CA GLU A 49 -2.58 10.39 16.14
C GLU A 49 -1.50 9.33 16.42
N LEU A 50 -0.48 9.24 15.56
CA LEU A 50 0.63 8.30 15.70
C LEU A 50 1.51 8.63 16.92
N ASP A 51 1.59 9.89 17.33
CA ASP A 51 2.26 10.39 18.54
C ASP A 51 3.68 9.81 18.77
N ALA A 52 4.50 9.79 17.71
CA ALA A 52 5.81 9.14 17.72
C ALA A 52 6.99 10.14 17.67
N GLY A 53 6.72 11.44 17.84
CA GLY A 53 7.72 12.51 17.83
C GLY A 53 8.55 12.50 16.53
N GLU A 54 9.87 12.56 16.65
CA GLU A 54 10.80 12.59 15.50
C GLU A 54 10.86 11.28 14.69
N ARG A 55 10.23 10.21 15.19
CA ARG A 55 10.17 8.93 14.46
C ARG A 55 9.10 8.91 13.37
N VAL A 56 8.23 9.92 13.29
CA VAL A 56 7.26 10.06 12.20
C VAL A 56 7.45 11.40 11.51
N ILE A 57 7.49 11.39 10.17
CA ILE A 57 7.38 12.58 9.34
C ILE A 57 6.20 12.44 8.39
N ALA A 58 5.47 13.54 8.20
CA ALA A 58 4.35 13.63 7.29
C ALA A 58 4.73 14.57 6.13
N VAL A 59 4.72 14.06 4.91
CA VAL A 59 5.12 14.82 3.73
C VAL A 59 3.98 14.88 2.73
N ARG A 60 3.54 16.08 2.38
CA ARG A 60 2.54 16.25 1.33
C ARG A 60 3.17 15.89 -0.03
N ALA A 61 2.61 14.90 -0.72
CA ALA A 61 3.02 14.51 -2.07
C ALA A 61 1.85 13.87 -2.84
N ASP A 62 1.66 14.28 -4.08
CA ASP A 62 0.85 13.52 -5.04
C ASP A 62 1.76 12.54 -5.78
N VAL A 63 1.59 11.24 -5.54
CA VAL A 63 2.40 10.21 -6.19
C VAL A 63 2.24 10.17 -7.72
N ALA A 64 1.16 10.74 -8.28
CA ALA A 64 0.98 10.89 -9.72
C ALA A 64 1.93 11.95 -10.33
N SER A 65 2.47 12.87 -9.50
CA SER A 65 3.46 13.89 -9.84
C SER A 65 4.87 13.38 -9.50
N THR A 66 5.71 13.16 -10.50
CA THR A 66 7.11 12.74 -10.27
C THR A 66 7.92 13.81 -9.54
N ALA A 67 7.58 15.10 -9.74
CA ALA A 67 8.20 16.21 -9.01
C ALA A 67 7.87 16.18 -7.52
N ASP A 68 6.60 15.88 -7.15
CA ASP A 68 6.23 15.73 -5.75
C ASP A 68 6.95 14.52 -5.11
N VAL A 69 7.12 13.43 -5.88
CA VAL A 69 7.88 12.26 -5.41
C VAL A 69 9.37 12.60 -5.20
N ASP A 70 9.99 13.42 -6.08
CA ASP A 70 11.37 13.90 -5.89
C ASP A 70 11.51 14.70 -4.58
N VAL A 71 10.56 15.61 -4.30
CA VAL A 71 10.52 16.36 -3.04
C VAL A 71 10.36 15.42 -1.84
N LEU A 72 9.43 14.47 -1.91
CA LEU A 72 9.21 13.46 -0.86
C LEU A 72 10.49 12.71 -0.52
N ILE A 73 11.22 12.22 -1.52
CA ILE A 73 12.47 11.47 -1.33
C ILE A 73 13.56 12.37 -0.74
N GLY A 74 13.65 13.62 -1.19
CA GLY A 74 14.59 14.62 -0.62
C GLY A 74 14.33 14.90 0.86
N GLU A 75 13.08 15.06 1.27
CA GLU A 75 12.70 15.26 2.67
C GLU A 75 13.04 14.03 3.53
N ILE A 76 12.78 12.82 3.03
CA ILE A 76 13.14 11.58 3.73
C ILE A 76 14.65 11.48 3.87
N GLN A 77 15.41 11.74 2.81
CA GLN A 77 16.88 11.70 2.85
C GLN A 77 17.44 12.71 3.86
N SER A 78 16.87 13.91 3.90
CA SER A 78 17.27 14.96 4.86
C SER A 78 17.02 14.56 6.32
N LYS A 79 15.90 13.89 6.61
CA LYS A 79 15.47 13.57 7.97
C LYS A 79 15.96 12.21 8.46
N PHE A 80 15.96 11.21 7.61
CA PHE A 80 16.28 9.82 7.97
C PHE A 80 17.61 9.32 7.39
N GLY A 81 18.14 9.99 6.35
CA GLY A 81 19.36 9.61 5.65
C GLY A 81 19.12 8.51 4.61
N SER A 82 18.46 7.42 4.98
CA SER A 82 18.17 6.28 4.11
C SER A 82 16.85 5.61 4.46
N LEU A 83 16.45 4.68 3.62
CA LEU A 83 15.27 3.81 3.80
C LEU A 83 15.72 2.34 3.92
N ASP A 84 14.98 1.56 4.71
CA ASP A 84 15.07 0.10 4.76
C ASP A 84 13.84 -0.57 4.12
N GLY A 85 12.76 0.18 3.97
CA GLY A 85 11.55 -0.33 3.36
C GLY A 85 10.70 0.72 2.67
N VAL A 86 9.90 0.26 1.70
CA VAL A 86 8.90 1.07 1.00
C VAL A 86 7.59 0.29 0.94
N PHE A 87 6.52 0.89 1.44
CA PHE A 87 5.16 0.42 1.20
C PHE A 87 4.46 1.36 0.21
N ALA A 88 4.46 0.98 -1.06
CA ALA A 88 3.76 1.70 -2.13
C ALA A 88 2.27 1.36 -2.08
N ASN A 89 1.54 2.08 -1.22
CA ASN A 89 0.16 1.79 -0.86
C ASN A 89 -0.84 2.81 -1.42
N ALA A 90 -0.42 4.03 -1.75
CA ALA A 90 -1.33 5.04 -2.31
C ALA A 90 -2.14 4.50 -3.48
N GLY A 91 -3.45 4.76 -3.46
CA GLY A 91 -4.34 4.32 -4.51
C GLY A 91 -5.70 5.01 -4.45
N VAL A 92 -6.38 5.02 -5.58
CA VAL A 92 -7.75 5.50 -5.71
C VAL A 92 -8.61 4.40 -6.31
N GLY A 93 -9.85 4.28 -5.81
CA GLY A 93 -10.86 3.39 -6.37
C GLY A 93 -11.63 4.08 -7.50
N LEU A 94 -12.15 3.27 -8.43
CA LEU A 94 -13.13 3.71 -9.41
C LEU A 94 -14.19 2.62 -9.56
N ASN A 95 -15.45 2.99 -9.41
CA ASN A 95 -16.60 2.13 -9.61
C ASN A 95 -17.47 2.71 -10.73
N ALA A 96 -17.15 2.36 -11.98
CA ALA A 96 -17.84 2.86 -13.17
C ALA A 96 -17.94 1.78 -14.24
N ARG A 97 -19.02 1.82 -15.06
CA ARG A 97 -19.11 0.97 -16.25
C ARG A 97 -18.03 1.37 -17.23
N THR A 98 -17.44 0.42 -17.94
CA THR A 98 -16.37 0.69 -18.91
C THR A 98 -16.76 1.72 -19.97
N ALA A 99 -18.02 1.75 -20.38
CA ALA A 99 -18.52 2.73 -21.35
C ALA A 99 -18.59 4.18 -20.81
N ASP A 100 -18.60 4.35 -19.49
CA ASP A 100 -18.76 5.67 -18.83
C ASP A 100 -17.41 6.20 -18.31
N ILE A 101 -16.32 5.42 -18.43
CA ILE A 101 -14.98 5.83 -17.99
C ILE A 101 -14.43 6.90 -18.92
N THR A 102 -14.10 8.05 -18.37
CA THR A 102 -13.49 9.16 -19.11
C THR A 102 -11.96 9.02 -19.15
N GLU A 103 -11.30 9.77 -20.04
CA GLU A 103 -9.84 9.89 -20.08
C GLU A 103 -9.28 10.45 -18.74
N ALA A 104 -9.98 11.40 -18.12
CA ALA A 104 -9.60 11.94 -16.82
C ALA A 104 -9.65 10.87 -15.71
N ASP A 105 -10.66 10.00 -15.70
CA ASP A 105 -10.72 8.87 -14.78
C ASP A 105 -9.56 7.89 -15.02
N PHE A 106 -9.24 7.62 -16.28
CA PHE A 106 -8.13 6.77 -16.68
C PHE A 106 -6.81 7.35 -16.17
N ASP A 107 -6.54 8.61 -16.43
CA ASP A 107 -5.32 9.30 -16.00
C ASP A 107 -5.19 9.35 -14.48
N GLN A 108 -6.29 9.58 -13.76
CA GLN A 108 -6.30 9.59 -12.31
C GLN A 108 -5.97 8.21 -11.73
N VAL A 109 -6.64 7.16 -12.22
CA VAL A 109 -6.47 5.81 -11.69
C VAL A 109 -5.10 5.24 -12.04
N VAL A 110 -4.69 5.32 -13.31
CA VAL A 110 -3.38 4.84 -13.75
C VAL A 110 -2.26 5.71 -13.19
N GLY A 111 -2.46 7.01 -13.17
CA GLY A 111 -1.52 7.99 -12.61
C GLY A 111 -1.20 7.70 -11.14
N THR A 112 -2.22 7.47 -10.31
CA THR A 112 -2.03 7.20 -8.89
C THR A 112 -1.59 5.74 -8.64
N ASN A 113 -2.37 4.76 -9.15
CA ASN A 113 -2.22 3.38 -8.72
C ASN A 113 -0.99 2.68 -9.34
N PHE A 114 -0.63 3.01 -10.59
CA PHE A 114 0.46 2.36 -11.29
C PHE A 114 1.68 3.26 -11.46
N LYS A 115 1.53 4.40 -12.16
CA LYS A 115 2.64 5.36 -12.35
C LYS A 115 3.22 5.81 -11.02
N GLY A 116 2.34 6.18 -10.06
CA GLY A 116 2.74 6.62 -8.73
C GLY A 116 3.49 5.55 -7.95
N ALA A 117 3.02 4.30 -7.99
CA ALA A 117 3.70 3.18 -7.35
C ALA A 117 5.08 2.93 -7.96
N PHE A 118 5.18 2.94 -9.30
CA PHE A 118 6.43 2.76 -10.02
C PHE A 118 7.46 3.84 -9.66
N PHE A 119 7.10 5.12 -9.80
CA PHE A 119 8.03 6.21 -9.55
C PHE A 119 8.34 6.41 -8.07
N THR A 120 7.43 6.08 -7.15
CA THR A 120 7.76 6.03 -5.73
C THR A 120 8.93 5.08 -5.46
N VAL A 121 8.87 3.87 -6.01
CA VAL A 121 9.94 2.88 -5.85
C VAL A 121 11.21 3.33 -6.57
N GLN A 122 11.11 3.71 -7.87
CA GLN A 122 12.27 4.12 -8.66
C GLN A 122 13.07 5.26 -8.00
N LYS A 123 12.36 6.29 -7.50
CA LYS A 123 12.98 7.46 -6.85
C LYS A 123 13.53 7.13 -5.45
N ALA A 124 12.96 6.12 -4.76
CA ALA A 124 13.47 5.66 -3.48
C ALA A 124 14.75 4.82 -3.60
N LEU A 125 15.01 4.17 -4.74
CA LEU A 125 16.17 3.26 -4.92
C LEU A 125 17.51 3.86 -4.54
N PRO A 126 17.84 5.15 -4.84
CA PRO A 126 19.12 5.73 -4.45
C PRO A 126 19.36 5.83 -2.94
N ILE A 127 18.29 5.91 -2.14
CA ILE A 127 18.36 6.02 -0.67
C ILE A 127 17.89 4.73 0.04
N LEU A 128 17.45 3.72 -0.71
CA LEU A 128 17.06 2.43 -0.16
C LEU A 128 18.31 1.59 0.10
N ASN A 129 18.46 1.13 1.33
CA ASN A 129 19.59 0.30 1.75
C ASN A 129 19.61 -1.06 1.04
N ASP A 130 20.77 -1.62 0.83
CA ASP A 130 20.92 -3.02 0.41
C ASP A 130 20.31 -3.93 1.47
N GLY A 131 19.68 -5.01 1.03
CA GLY A 131 18.87 -5.88 1.89
C GLY A 131 17.49 -5.31 2.26
N GLY A 132 17.12 -4.16 1.71
CA GLY A 132 15.82 -3.53 1.91
C GLY A 132 14.63 -4.34 1.41
N SER A 133 13.42 -3.86 1.67
CA SER A 133 12.19 -4.53 1.24
C SER A 133 11.15 -3.55 0.68
N ILE A 134 10.57 -3.91 -0.46
CA ILE A 134 9.52 -3.16 -1.12
C ILE A 134 8.23 -3.99 -1.09
N VAL A 135 7.13 -3.38 -0.67
CA VAL A 135 5.81 -4.00 -0.69
C VAL A 135 4.86 -3.11 -1.49
N PHE A 136 4.19 -3.70 -2.46
CA PHE A 136 3.11 -3.06 -3.21
C PHE A 136 1.74 -3.46 -2.65
N ASN A 137 0.76 -2.57 -2.76
CA ASN A 137 -0.63 -2.85 -2.40
C ASN A 137 -1.47 -3.11 -3.65
N ALA A 138 -1.81 -4.40 -3.92
CA ALA A 138 -2.70 -4.81 -4.99
C ALA A 138 -4.18 -4.80 -4.57
N SER A 139 -4.96 -5.77 -5.05
CA SER A 139 -6.37 -5.95 -4.70
C SER A 139 -6.84 -7.36 -5.09
N TRP A 140 -7.78 -7.94 -4.34
CA TRP A 140 -8.47 -9.19 -4.70
C TRP A 140 -9.10 -9.17 -6.10
N LEU A 141 -9.42 -7.98 -6.64
CA LEU A 141 -9.98 -7.81 -7.99
C LEU A 141 -9.03 -8.25 -9.11
N VAL A 142 -7.76 -8.50 -8.82
CA VAL A 142 -6.83 -9.10 -9.81
C VAL A 142 -7.11 -10.59 -10.04
N HIS A 143 -7.85 -11.24 -9.14
CA HIS A 143 -8.17 -12.68 -9.18
C HIS A 143 -9.64 -12.96 -9.50
N ARG A 144 -10.55 -12.00 -9.24
CA ARG A 144 -11.98 -12.15 -9.50
C ARG A 144 -12.51 -10.96 -10.28
N GLY A 145 -13.09 -11.22 -11.45
CA GLY A 145 -13.76 -10.18 -12.22
C GLY A 145 -14.99 -9.65 -11.47
N MET A 146 -15.10 -8.35 -11.39
CA MET A 146 -16.29 -7.65 -10.90
C MET A 146 -16.68 -6.58 -11.92
N GLY A 147 -17.98 -6.52 -12.27
CA GLY A 147 -18.50 -5.42 -13.08
C GLY A 147 -18.17 -4.06 -12.46
N MET A 148 -17.98 -3.04 -13.29
CA MET A 148 -17.65 -1.67 -12.87
C MET A 148 -16.24 -1.49 -12.24
N GLY A 149 -15.40 -2.53 -12.19
CA GLY A 149 -14.06 -2.51 -11.62
C GLY A 149 -12.93 -2.58 -12.65
N SER A 150 -13.20 -2.53 -13.95
CA SER A 150 -12.24 -2.88 -15.02
C SER A 150 -10.93 -2.11 -14.95
N LEU A 151 -10.98 -0.76 -14.90
CA LEU A 151 -9.80 0.08 -14.88
C LEU A 151 -9.00 -0.05 -13.58
N TYR A 152 -9.71 -0.06 -12.44
CA TYR A 152 -9.08 -0.26 -11.14
C TYR A 152 -8.38 -1.62 -11.07
N ALA A 153 -9.05 -2.71 -11.43
CA ALA A 153 -8.48 -4.06 -11.42
C ALA A 153 -7.25 -4.15 -12.34
N ALA A 154 -7.31 -3.57 -13.55
CA ALA A 154 -6.18 -3.53 -14.47
C ALA A 154 -4.97 -2.78 -13.86
N SER A 155 -5.20 -1.63 -13.20
CA SER A 155 -4.13 -0.88 -12.53
C SER A 155 -3.47 -1.67 -11.39
N LYS A 156 -4.26 -2.45 -10.65
CA LYS A 156 -3.75 -3.32 -9.56
C LYS A 156 -3.07 -4.58 -10.08
N ALA A 157 -3.49 -5.12 -11.22
CA ALA A 157 -2.80 -6.22 -11.91
C ALA A 157 -1.41 -5.77 -12.42
N ALA A 158 -1.30 -4.54 -12.93
CA ALA A 158 -0.01 -3.96 -13.31
C ALA A 158 0.96 -3.88 -12.12
N VAL A 159 0.49 -3.43 -10.96
CA VAL A 159 1.27 -3.35 -9.72
C VAL A 159 1.70 -4.75 -9.24
N LEU A 160 0.80 -5.73 -9.31
CA LEU A 160 1.13 -7.12 -8.97
C LEU A 160 2.27 -7.66 -9.84
N ASN A 161 2.19 -7.43 -11.17
CA ASN A 161 3.25 -7.89 -12.07
C ASN A 161 4.57 -7.13 -11.87
N LEU A 162 4.50 -5.85 -11.48
CA LEU A 162 5.67 -5.04 -11.21
C LEU A 162 6.57 -5.64 -10.12
N ALA A 163 6.00 -6.21 -9.05
CA ALA A 163 6.76 -6.88 -8.01
C ALA A 163 7.56 -8.07 -8.56
N ARG A 164 6.97 -8.84 -9.49
CA ARG A 164 7.63 -10.00 -10.12
C ARG A 164 8.80 -9.61 -11.01
N THR A 165 8.71 -8.46 -11.68
CA THR A 165 9.74 -7.99 -12.60
C THR A 165 10.85 -7.20 -11.88
N LEU A 166 10.53 -6.45 -10.83
CA LEU A 166 11.53 -5.75 -10.03
C LEU A 166 12.33 -6.67 -9.10
N ALA A 167 11.80 -7.82 -8.73
CA ALA A 167 12.51 -8.75 -7.85
C ALA A 167 13.85 -9.20 -8.44
N PRO A 168 13.95 -9.68 -9.71
CA PRO A 168 15.24 -9.98 -10.31
C PRO A 168 16.11 -8.74 -10.57
N ASP A 169 15.52 -7.57 -10.92
CA ASP A 169 16.25 -6.35 -11.17
C ASP A 169 17.02 -5.83 -9.94
N LEU A 170 16.51 -6.12 -8.74
CA LEU A 170 17.05 -5.61 -7.47
C LEU A 170 17.76 -6.69 -6.64
N ALA A 171 17.88 -7.91 -7.19
CA ALA A 171 18.44 -9.07 -6.50
C ALA A 171 19.92 -8.87 -6.12
N ASP A 172 20.71 -8.22 -6.97
CA ASP A 172 22.13 -7.94 -6.71
C ASP A 172 22.34 -7.06 -5.46
N ARG A 173 21.35 -6.25 -5.11
CA ARG A 173 21.33 -5.44 -3.90
C ARG A 173 20.68 -6.17 -2.71
N GLY A 174 20.26 -7.42 -2.87
CA GLY A 174 19.51 -8.17 -1.86
C GLY A 174 18.16 -7.57 -1.52
N ILE A 175 17.62 -6.64 -2.33
CA ILE A 175 16.33 -6.00 -2.09
C ILE A 175 15.21 -6.96 -2.50
N ARG A 176 14.27 -7.19 -1.59
CA ARG A 176 13.10 -8.03 -1.84
C ARG A 176 11.92 -7.18 -2.29
N VAL A 177 11.14 -7.67 -3.24
CA VAL A 177 9.97 -6.98 -3.77
C VAL A 177 8.79 -7.92 -3.77
N ASN A 178 7.74 -7.58 -3.02
CA ASN A 178 6.54 -8.41 -2.88
C ASN A 178 5.27 -7.57 -3.00
N THR A 179 4.14 -8.24 -3.04
CA THR A 179 2.81 -7.62 -3.10
C THR A 179 1.93 -8.18 -2.00
N VAL A 180 1.21 -7.32 -1.29
CA VAL A 180 0.06 -7.70 -0.47
C VAL A 180 -1.22 -7.49 -1.29
N THR A 181 -2.15 -8.44 -1.22
CA THR A 181 -3.42 -8.40 -1.94
C THR A 181 -4.59 -8.48 -0.95
N PRO A 182 -5.11 -7.33 -0.52
CA PRO A 182 -6.24 -7.27 0.41
C PRO A 182 -7.56 -7.76 -0.20
N GLY A 183 -8.38 -8.37 0.63
CA GLY A 183 -9.81 -8.61 0.36
C GLY A 183 -10.67 -7.38 0.64
N HIS A 184 -11.88 -7.61 1.20
CA HIS A 184 -12.80 -6.55 1.66
C HIS A 184 -12.34 -6.00 3.00
N ILE A 185 -11.71 -4.83 3.02
CA ILE A 185 -11.13 -4.19 4.21
C ILE A 185 -11.93 -2.93 4.57
N LYS A 186 -12.32 -2.79 5.84
CA LYS A 186 -13.02 -1.62 6.39
C LYS A 186 -12.14 -0.38 6.28
N THR A 187 -12.36 0.41 5.25
CA THR A 187 -11.65 1.65 4.96
C THR A 187 -12.63 2.65 4.37
N GLU A 188 -12.30 3.94 4.37
CA GLU A 188 -13.10 4.96 3.70
C GLU A 188 -13.37 4.63 2.22
N MET A 189 -12.39 4.05 1.52
CA MET A 189 -12.55 3.60 0.13
C MET A 189 -13.61 2.50 0.00
N PHE A 190 -13.65 1.57 0.93
CA PHE A 190 -14.66 0.51 0.97
C PHE A 190 -16.02 1.07 1.35
N ASP A 191 -16.09 1.97 2.31
CA ASP A 191 -17.32 2.62 2.75
C ASP A 191 -17.96 3.45 1.63
N ALA A 192 -17.16 4.12 0.81
CA ALA A 192 -17.65 4.86 -0.37
C ALA A 192 -18.35 3.95 -1.40
N VAL A 193 -17.97 2.67 -1.48
CA VAL A 193 -18.58 1.70 -2.40
C VAL A 193 -19.79 1.01 -1.77
N THR A 194 -19.77 0.78 -0.46
CA THR A 194 -20.78 -0.05 0.21
C THR A 194 -22.04 0.72 0.62
N GLY A 195 -21.93 1.99 0.97
CA GLY A 195 -23.04 2.94 1.18
C GLY A 195 -24.03 2.61 2.29
N ASN A 196 -24.35 1.32 2.55
CA ASN A 196 -25.30 0.88 3.56
C ASN A 196 -25.02 -0.52 4.12
N ASP A 197 -25.70 -0.89 5.21
CA ASP A 197 -25.46 -2.14 5.93
C ASP A 197 -25.83 -3.40 5.12
N GLN A 198 -26.83 -3.34 4.24
CA GLN A 198 -27.19 -4.49 3.39
C GLN A 198 -26.09 -4.83 2.41
N VAL A 199 -25.47 -3.82 1.80
CA VAL A 199 -24.32 -4.00 0.88
C VAL A 199 -23.09 -4.48 1.65
N ARG A 200 -22.86 -3.97 2.85
CA ARG A 200 -21.78 -4.47 3.73
C ARG A 200 -21.98 -5.94 4.07
N GLU A 201 -23.20 -6.33 4.41
CA GLU A 201 -23.54 -7.73 4.73
C GLU A 201 -23.36 -8.65 3.51
N PHE A 202 -23.74 -8.19 2.31
CA PHE A 202 -23.48 -8.90 1.06
C PHE A 202 -21.97 -9.16 0.86
N PHE A 203 -21.12 -8.15 1.05
CA PHE A 203 -19.67 -8.33 0.95
C PHE A 203 -19.10 -9.22 2.07
N ARG A 204 -19.61 -9.08 3.29
CA ARG A 204 -19.23 -9.97 4.41
C ARG A 204 -19.55 -11.43 4.11
N GLY A 205 -20.72 -11.70 3.53
CA GLY A 205 -21.16 -13.04 3.13
C GLY A 205 -20.28 -13.71 2.07
N GLN A 206 -19.44 -12.96 1.37
CA GLN A 206 -18.50 -13.53 0.41
C GLN A 206 -17.17 -13.99 1.03
N VAL A 207 -16.92 -13.64 2.29
CA VAL A 207 -15.66 -13.91 2.98
C VAL A 207 -15.79 -15.19 3.80
N ALA A 208 -14.95 -16.19 3.52
CA ALA A 208 -15.08 -17.52 4.15
C ALA A 208 -14.98 -17.49 5.68
N ILE A 209 -14.13 -16.62 6.25
CA ILE A 209 -14.04 -16.47 7.72
C ILE A 209 -15.17 -15.62 8.33
N GLY A 210 -16.15 -15.17 7.54
CA GLY A 210 -17.40 -14.55 7.99
C GLY A 210 -17.28 -13.13 8.53
N ARG A 211 -16.17 -12.41 8.28
CA ARG A 211 -16.01 -11.00 8.63
C ARG A 211 -15.29 -10.21 7.53
N LEU A 212 -15.57 -8.92 7.48
CA LEU A 212 -14.71 -7.99 6.75
C LEU A 212 -13.35 -7.87 7.45
N GLY A 213 -12.28 -7.66 6.68
CA GLY A 213 -10.97 -7.40 7.25
C GLY A 213 -10.88 -6.01 7.88
N ASP A 214 -10.01 -5.87 8.85
CA ASP A 214 -9.60 -4.60 9.41
C ASP A 214 -8.28 -4.15 8.77
N PRO A 215 -7.97 -2.84 8.72
CA PRO A 215 -6.69 -2.35 8.22
C PRO A 215 -5.47 -3.01 8.90
N THR A 216 -5.60 -3.40 10.16
CA THR A 216 -4.57 -4.12 10.92
C THR A 216 -4.28 -5.52 10.38
N ASP A 217 -5.27 -6.24 9.82
CA ASP A 217 -5.04 -7.55 9.20
C ASP A 217 -4.01 -7.44 8.04
N ILE A 218 -4.08 -6.33 7.29
CA ILE A 218 -3.15 -6.05 6.20
C ILE A 218 -1.83 -5.50 6.72
N ALA A 219 -1.87 -4.61 7.71
CA ALA A 219 -0.66 -4.03 8.31
C ALA A 219 0.28 -5.11 8.85
N ASP A 220 -0.24 -6.12 9.54
CA ASP A 220 0.56 -7.23 10.09
C ASP A 220 1.25 -8.05 8.96
N ALA A 221 0.56 -8.27 7.84
CA ALA A 221 1.14 -8.92 6.67
C ALA A 221 2.23 -8.06 5.99
N VAL A 222 2.02 -6.74 5.90
CA VAL A 222 3.02 -5.79 5.37
C VAL A 222 4.26 -5.77 6.26
N LEU A 223 4.11 -5.73 7.59
CA LEU A 223 5.23 -5.81 8.52
C LEU A 223 6.03 -7.09 8.30
N TYR A 224 5.35 -8.24 8.18
CA TYR A 224 6.02 -9.51 7.89
C TYR A 224 6.83 -9.43 6.60
N LEU A 225 6.28 -8.90 5.51
CA LEU A 225 6.99 -8.77 4.23
C LEU A 225 8.14 -7.76 4.28
N LEU A 226 8.05 -6.71 5.10
CA LEU A 226 9.12 -5.75 5.31
C LEU A 226 10.24 -6.28 6.23
N SER A 227 9.94 -7.28 7.07
CA SER A 227 10.85 -7.81 8.08
C SER A 227 11.85 -8.84 7.53
N SER A 228 12.87 -9.17 8.31
CA SER A 228 13.84 -10.22 8.01
C SER A 228 13.24 -11.63 8.03
N ARG A 229 12.07 -11.82 8.66
CA ARG A 229 11.37 -13.10 8.69
C ARG A 229 10.90 -13.58 7.31
N SER A 230 10.76 -12.67 6.36
CA SER A 230 10.46 -12.96 4.96
C SER A 230 11.70 -12.94 4.05
N SER A 231 12.88 -13.21 4.59
CA SER A 231 14.18 -13.11 3.89
C SER A 231 14.30 -13.97 2.63
N TYR A 232 13.50 -15.02 2.50
CA TYR A 232 13.48 -15.89 1.31
C TYR A 232 12.21 -15.72 0.45
N ILE A 233 11.51 -14.58 0.62
CA ILE A 233 10.28 -14.25 -0.11
C ILE A 233 10.53 -13.01 -0.96
N THR A 234 10.57 -13.17 -2.29
CA THR A 234 10.65 -12.07 -3.26
C THR A 234 9.89 -12.43 -4.53
N GLY A 235 9.33 -11.44 -5.23
CA GLY A 235 8.51 -11.63 -6.42
C GLY A 235 7.14 -12.28 -6.13
N GLN A 236 6.74 -12.37 -4.86
CA GLN A 236 5.55 -13.10 -4.44
C GLN A 236 4.37 -12.18 -4.12
N GLU A 237 3.21 -12.77 -4.20
CA GLU A 237 1.94 -12.18 -3.78
C GLU A 237 1.48 -12.85 -2.49
N LEU A 238 1.17 -12.05 -1.47
CA LEU A 238 0.53 -12.50 -0.24
C LEU A 238 -0.93 -12.04 -0.24
N VAL A 239 -1.85 -12.96 -0.52
CA VAL A 239 -3.30 -12.70 -0.47
C VAL A 239 -3.76 -12.71 0.99
N VAL A 240 -4.40 -11.61 1.43
CA VAL A 240 -4.90 -11.42 2.80
C VAL A 240 -6.37 -10.97 2.71
N ASP A 241 -7.26 -11.93 2.54
CA ASP A 241 -8.62 -11.71 2.11
C ASP A 241 -9.70 -12.49 2.87
N GLY A 242 -9.30 -13.25 3.89
CA GLY A 242 -10.22 -14.09 4.67
C GLY A 242 -10.87 -15.22 3.86
N GLY A 243 -10.24 -15.64 2.75
CA GLY A 243 -10.72 -16.70 1.87
C GLY A 243 -11.70 -16.21 0.80
N LEU A 244 -11.75 -14.91 0.52
CA LEU A 244 -12.62 -14.33 -0.49
C LEU A 244 -12.35 -14.88 -1.90
N VAL A 245 -11.09 -15.05 -2.25
CA VAL A 245 -10.67 -15.47 -3.61
C VAL A 245 -10.55 -16.98 -3.71
N GLY A 246 -9.97 -17.60 -2.70
CA GLY A 246 -9.56 -19.01 -2.74
C GLY A 246 -10.63 -20.01 -2.30
N SER A 247 -11.79 -19.57 -1.82
CA SER A 247 -12.84 -20.46 -1.33
C SER A 247 -14.25 -19.99 -1.72
N VAL A 248 -15.20 -20.90 -1.65
CA VAL A 248 -16.64 -20.60 -1.77
C VAL A 248 -17.20 -20.59 -0.36
N PRO A 249 -17.83 -19.50 0.10
CA PRO A 249 -18.51 -19.49 1.39
C PRO A 249 -19.63 -20.53 1.45
N ASN A 250 -19.82 -21.13 2.62
CA ASN A 250 -20.92 -22.08 2.87
C ASN A 250 -22.29 -21.38 2.93
#